data_56feb346884e0756e19047335734821c
#
_entry.id   56feb346884e0756e19047335734821c
#
_cell.length_a   1.000
_cell.length_b   1.000
_cell.length_c   1.000
_cell.angle_alpha   90.00
_cell.angle_beta   90.00
_cell.angle_gamma   90.00
#
_symmetry.space_group_name_H-M   'P 1'
#
loop_
_entity.id
_entity.type
_entity.pdbx_description
1 polymer ?
#
loop_
_entity_poly.entity_id
_entity_poly.type
_entity_poly.pdbx_seq_one_letter_code
_entity_poly.pdbx_strand_id
1 'polypeptide(L)'
;MRWWRRFDAKEVARDFTRVRGTGADIVRFFLLWEDFQPEPFTVSDEALSHLRTVADVASRSQLQVIPTLFTGHMSGANFIPEWALGGTRERARFRVIAGERVVDRGIRNWYADEDIARAQVTLARECARALAGHPALWGWDLGNENSNCCVPATRDEGLRWLDRVADAIRSVDGGCHLTIGIHLEDLEEDRRIGPAEAGRVSDVLSMHGYPIYASWSAGPMDEAFVAFLAAITRWLGGKDVLFTELGAPTQDGDPDAERQSGAMLLGEDDARSYLSAAMRGLQQTGATGALTWCFADYASTIWNEPPLDQAPHERHFGLWRADGSPKPGAAALAESSAKTRVEPEPVPWSEELRDHFYDSPKTTLVRMYRERRGLKGAKPPQRLARPLL
;
A
#
# COMPACT_ATOMS: atom_id res chain seq x y z
N MET A 1 7.87 2.24 11.80
CA MET A 1 7.63 0.84 12.13
C MET A 1 7.21 0.62 13.58
N ARG A 2 7.76 1.32 14.58
CA ARG A 2 7.38 1.15 16.01
C ARG A 2 6.47 2.26 16.53
N TRP A 3 5.70 2.86 15.68
CA TRP A 3 4.90 4.05 15.98
C TRP A 3 3.88 3.81 17.10
N TRP A 4 3.16 2.70 17.07
CA TRP A 4 2.14 2.39 18.06
C TRP A 4 2.71 2.08 19.45
N ARG A 5 3.88 1.45 19.52
CA ARG A 5 4.58 1.13 20.79
C ARG A 5 5.26 2.34 21.44
N ARG A 6 5.55 3.38 20.65
CA ARG A 6 6.17 4.63 21.10
C ARG A 6 5.29 5.82 20.76
N PHE A 7 4.00 5.65 20.97
CA PHE A 7 2.99 6.61 20.55
C PHE A 7 3.16 7.96 21.27
N ASP A 8 3.25 9.05 20.49
CA ASP A 8 3.24 10.43 20.97
C ASP A 8 2.24 11.26 20.15
N ALA A 9 1.13 11.61 20.76
CA ALA A 9 0.08 12.42 20.13
C ALA A 9 0.57 13.80 19.68
N LYS A 10 1.62 14.36 20.32
CA LYS A 10 2.21 15.64 19.91
C LYS A 10 3.04 15.49 18.64
N GLU A 11 3.73 14.37 18.48
CA GLU A 11 4.43 14.05 17.25
C GLU A 11 3.45 13.88 16.09
N VAL A 12 2.38 13.10 16.29
CA VAL A 12 1.29 12.96 15.31
C VAL A 12 0.72 14.32 14.90
N ALA A 13 0.47 15.22 15.86
CA ALA A 13 -0.07 16.56 15.57
C ALA A 13 0.90 17.41 14.73
N ARG A 14 2.20 17.35 15.03
CA ARG A 14 3.23 18.05 14.22
C ARG A 14 3.28 17.51 12.80
N ASP A 15 3.24 16.20 12.64
CA ASP A 15 3.34 15.56 11.35
C ASP A 15 2.09 15.80 10.50
N PHE A 16 0.89 15.72 11.08
CA PHE A 16 -0.35 16.03 10.38
C PHE A 16 -0.44 17.51 9.98
N THR A 17 0.13 18.41 10.78
CA THR A 17 0.28 19.81 10.38
C THR A 17 1.17 19.97 9.14
N ARG A 18 2.28 19.24 9.06
CA ARG A 18 3.16 19.21 7.87
C ARG A 18 2.43 18.66 6.66
N VAL A 19 1.75 17.53 6.81
CA VAL A 19 0.96 16.91 5.74
C VAL A 19 -0.11 17.89 5.25
N ARG A 20 -0.88 18.49 6.15
CA ARG A 20 -1.92 19.48 5.77
C ARG A 20 -1.31 20.68 5.04
N GLY A 21 -0.12 21.10 5.42
CA GLY A 21 0.64 22.19 4.78
C GLY A 21 0.97 21.94 3.31
N THR A 22 0.94 20.71 2.82
CA THR A 22 1.05 20.38 1.39
C THR A 22 -0.28 20.45 0.64
N GLY A 23 -1.38 20.78 1.33
CA GLY A 23 -2.72 20.75 0.73
C GLY A 23 -3.34 19.36 0.67
N ALA A 24 -2.65 18.32 1.14
CA ALA A 24 -3.24 16.99 1.28
C ALA A 24 -4.42 17.02 2.27
N ASP A 25 -5.41 16.19 2.01
CA ASP A 25 -6.66 16.11 2.79
C ASP A 25 -6.89 14.73 3.41
N ILE A 26 -6.05 13.75 3.09
CA ILE A 26 -6.18 12.38 3.57
C ILE A 26 -4.82 11.76 3.90
N VAL A 27 -4.80 10.92 4.94
CA VAL A 27 -3.63 10.14 5.37
C VAL A 27 -4.02 8.68 5.51
N ARG A 28 -3.25 7.79 4.89
CA ARG A 28 -3.31 6.35 5.12
C ARG A 28 -2.20 5.94 6.07
N PHE A 29 -2.52 5.10 7.05
CA PHE A 29 -1.54 4.58 8.00
C PHE A 29 -1.87 3.14 8.42
N PHE A 30 -0.86 2.43 8.89
CA PHE A 30 -0.91 1.00 9.14
C PHE A 30 -1.18 0.67 10.60
N LEU A 31 -2.14 -0.22 10.82
CA LEU A 31 -2.36 -0.87 12.11
C LEU A 31 -1.53 -2.16 12.12
N LEU A 32 -0.32 -2.11 12.68
CA LEU A 32 0.50 -3.29 12.79
C LEU A 32 -0.25 -4.36 13.58
N TRP A 33 -0.42 -5.52 12.96
CA TRP A 33 -1.34 -6.53 13.46
C TRP A 33 -1.00 -6.97 14.89
N GLU A 34 0.29 -7.23 15.17
CA GLU A 34 0.72 -7.65 16.52
C GLU A 34 0.54 -6.57 17.60
N ASP A 35 0.57 -5.28 17.24
CA ASP A 35 0.39 -4.19 18.20
C ASP A 35 -1.08 -3.98 18.57
N PHE A 36 -2.00 -4.26 17.64
CA PHE A 36 -3.44 -4.16 17.85
C PHE A 36 -4.06 -5.44 18.40
N GLN A 37 -3.50 -6.60 18.08
CA GLN A 37 -4.04 -7.91 18.45
C GLN A 37 -2.91 -8.82 18.96
N PRO A 38 -2.46 -8.63 20.21
CA PRO A 38 -1.36 -9.42 20.79
C PRO A 38 -1.70 -10.91 20.95
N GLU A 39 -2.99 -11.24 21.08
CA GLU A 39 -3.51 -12.60 21.17
C GLU A 39 -4.71 -12.78 20.24
N PRO A 40 -5.07 -13.99 19.78
CA PRO A 40 -6.06 -14.23 18.73
C PRO A 40 -7.42 -13.52 18.92
N PHE A 41 -7.88 -13.40 20.17
CA PHE A 41 -9.18 -12.80 20.47
C PHE A 41 -9.09 -11.64 21.46
N THR A 42 -7.89 -11.10 21.66
CA THR A 42 -7.63 -9.95 22.53
C THR A 42 -7.18 -8.78 21.67
N VAL A 43 -8.00 -7.76 21.59
CA VAL A 43 -7.66 -6.48 20.96
C VAL A 43 -7.16 -5.52 22.04
N SER A 44 -6.06 -4.82 21.77
CA SER A 44 -5.45 -3.89 22.72
C SER A 44 -6.29 -2.63 22.90
N ASP A 45 -6.83 -2.42 24.10
CA ASP A 45 -7.56 -1.21 24.45
C ASP A 45 -6.68 0.06 24.33
N GLU A 46 -5.38 -0.08 24.63
CA GLU A 46 -4.41 1.00 24.49
C GLU A 46 -4.23 1.37 23.02
N ALA A 47 -4.05 0.39 22.12
CA ALA A 47 -3.94 0.65 20.68
C ALA A 47 -5.22 1.26 20.11
N LEU A 48 -6.40 0.79 20.54
CA LEU A 48 -7.68 1.41 20.17
C LEU A 48 -7.83 2.85 20.68
N SER A 49 -7.31 3.14 21.89
CA SER A 49 -7.28 4.51 22.43
C SER A 49 -6.35 5.42 21.62
N HIS A 50 -5.18 4.91 21.23
CA HIS A 50 -4.26 5.61 20.34
C HIS A 50 -4.89 5.86 18.97
N LEU A 51 -5.59 4.88 18.40
CA LEU A 51 -6.31 5.03 17.13
C LEU A 51 -7.34 6.16 17.17
N ARG A 52 -8.15 6.24 18.24
CA ARG A 52 -9.08 7.38 18.43
C ARG A 52 -8.33 8.71 18.52
N THR A 53 -7.22 8.74 19.26
CA THR A 53 -6.39 9.94 19.39
C THR A 53 -5.84 10.40 18.03
N VAL A 54 -5.40 9.47 17.17
CA VAL A 54 -4.96 9.78 15.81
C VAL A 54 -6.09 10.38 14.98
N ALA A 55 -7.28 9.81 15.04
CA ALA A 55 -8.45 10.32 14.34
C ALA A 55 -8.85 11.71 14.85
N ASP A 56 -8.83 11.94 16.16
CA ASP A 56 -9.07 13.27 16.77
C ASP A 56 -8.05 14.32 16.31
N VAL A 57 -6.76 13.94 16.23
CA VAL A 57 -5.71 14.83 15.71
C VAL A 57 -5.94 15.12 14.23
N ALA A 58 -6.30 14.13 13.43
CA ALA A 58 -6.63 14.29 12.01
C ALA A 58 -7.80 15.28 11.83
N SER A 59 -8.88 15.10 12.59
CA SER A 59 -10.05 16.00 12.56
C SER A 59 -9.65 17.45 12.86
N ARG A 60 -8.87 17.68 13.92
CA ARG A 60 -8.36 19.02 14.25
C ARG A 60 -7.45 19.61 13.18
N SER A 61 -6.73 18.76 12.45
CA SER A 61 -5.84 19.14 11.35
C SER A 61 -6.57 19.25 10.00
N GLN A 62 -7.90 19.06 9.97
CA GLN A 62 -8.70 19.02 8.73
C GLN A 62 -8.21 17.95 7.75
N LEU A 63 -7.80 16.80 8.27
CA LEU A 63 -7.43 15.60 7.52
C LEU A 63 -8.46 14.50 7.73
N GLN A 64 -8.66 13.69 6.71
CA GLN A 64 -9.31 12.40 6.81
C GLN A 64 -8.29 11.28 6.95
N VAL A 65 -8.72 10.11 7.41
CA VAL A 65 -7.84 8.96 7.63
C VAL A 65 -8.37 7.69 6.98
N ILE A 66 -7.44 6.88 6.50
CA ILE A 66 -7.64 5.50 6.04
C ILE A 66 -6.74 4.58 6.89
N PRO A 67 -7.23 4.04 8.01
CA PRO A 67 -6.48 3.01 8.72
C PRO A 67 -6.47 1.70 7.92
N THR A 68 -5.29 1.09 7.78
CA THR A 68 -5.10 -0.20 7.11
C THR A 68 -5.04 -1.32 8.14
N LEU A 69 -5.99 -2.25 8.07
CA LEU A 69 -6.08 -3.42 8.94
C LEU A 69 -5.04 -4.49 8.57
N PHE A 70 -4.68 -5.34 9.53
CA PHE A 70 -3.84 -6.52 9.33
C PHE A 70 -2.56 -6.22 8.55
N THR A 71 -1.92 -5.09 8.82
CA THR A 71 -0.70 -4.75 8.12
C THR A 71 0.36 -5.79 8.44
N GLY A 72 0.48 -6.76 7.53
CA GLY A 72 1.50 -7.79 7.52
C GLY A 72 2.66 -7.34 6.67
N HIS A 73 2.45 -7.10 5.37
CA HIS A 73 3.53 -6.68 4.48
C HIS A 73 3.81 -5.18 4.60
N MET A 74 5.09 -4.82 4.78
CA MET A 74 5.57 -3.44 4.75
C MET A 74 7.09 -3.41 4.54
N SER A 75 7.57 -2.52 3.67
CA SER A 75 9.01 -2.29 3.44
C SER A 75 9.82 -3.58 3.20
N GLY A 76 9.27 -4.53 2.42
CA GLY A 76 9.97 -5.76 2.04
C GLY A 76 10.02 -6.84 3.14
N ALA A 77 9.18 -6.78 4.17
CA ALA A 77 9.04 -7.83 5.18
C ALA A 77 7.59 -8.02 5.62
N ASN A 78 7.30 -9.17 6.19
CA ASN A 78 5.99 -9.54 6.73
C ASN A 78 6.00 -9.49 8.26
N PHE A 79 5.21 -8.59 8.85
CA PHE A 79 5.03 -8.40 10.28
C PHE A 79 3.80 -9.19 10.75
N ILE A 80 4.02 -10.33 11.36
CA ILE A 80 2.96 -11.28 11.69
C ILE A 80 3.02 -11.61 13.19
N PRO A 81 1.90 -11.53 13.94
CA PRO A 81 1.90 -11.90 15.33
C PRO A 81 2.26 -13.38 15.51
N GLU A 82 2.97 -13.72 16.60
CA GLU A 82 3.48 -15.09 16.81
C GLU A 82 2.39 -16.17 16.76
N TRP A 83 1.20 -15.86 17.24
CA TRP A 83 0.07 -16.79 17.23
C TRP A 83 -0.50 -17.09 15.84
N ALA A 84 -0.23 -16.21 14.84
CA ALA A 84 -0.60 -16.41 13.44
C ALA A 84 0.49 -17.13 12.63
N LEU A 85 1.57 -17.57 13.27
CA LEU A 85 2.63 -18.36 12.66
C LEU A 85 2.43 -19.85 12.89
N GLY A 86 2.84 -20.65 11.91
CA GLY A 86 2.75 -22.12 11.98
C GLY A 86 3.74 -22.80 11.04
N GLY A 87 4.10 -24.05 11.38
CA GLY A 87 4.94 -24.89 10.52
C GLY A 87 6.35 -24.37 10.27
N THR A 88 7.07 -25.08 9.40
CA THR A 88 8.32 -24.63 8.79
C THR A 88 8.02 -23.69 7.64
N ARG A 89 8.79 -22.64 7.50
CA ARG A 89 8.72 -21.72 6.37
C ARG A 89 8.97 -22.49 5.07
N GLU A 90 7.94 -22.74 4.29
CA GLU A 90 8.17 -22.89 2.85
C GLU A 90 8.79 -21.58 2.39
N ARG A 91 9.81 -21.62 1.54
CA ARG A 91 10.61 -20.42 1.14
C ARG A 91 9.74 -19.19 0.88
N ALA A 92 9.38 -18.48 1.95
CA ALA A 92 8.65 -17.23 1.81
C ALA A 92 9.58 -16.22 1.13
N ARG A 93 9.06 -15.50 0.18
CA ARG A 93 9.78 -14.46 -0.56
C ARG A 93 10.36 -13.41 0.38
N PHE A 94 9.62 -13.04 1.40
CA PHE A 94 9.96 -11.99 2.35
C PHE A 94 10.26 -12.56 3.74
N ARG A 95 11.13 -11.88 4.48
CA ARG A 95 11.40 -12.22 5.88
C ARG A 95 10.13 -12.04 6.70
N VAL A 96 9.93 -12.91 7.67
CA VAL A 96 8.85 -12.80 8.66
C VAL A 96 9.41 -12.21 9.93
N ILE A 97 8.75 -11.18 10.44
CA ILE A 97 9.08 -10.49 11.69
C ILE A 97 7.93 -10.71 12.67
N ALA A 98 8.26 -11.21 13.85
CA ALA A 98 7.33 -11.36 14.96
C ALA A 98 8.05 -10.99 16.26
N GLY A 99 7.40 -10.24 17.14
CA GLY A 99 8.01 -9.80 18.39
C GLY A 99 9.33 -9.05 18.19
N GLU A 100 9.41 -8.22 17.14
CA GLU A 100 10.61 -7.42 16.76
C GLU A 100 11.81 -8.26 16.27
N ARG A 101 11.64 -9.53 15.96
CA ARG A 101 12.71 -10.43 15.52
C ARG A 101 12.37 -11.08 14.19
N VAL A 102 13.38 -11.33 13.37
CA VAL A 102 13.23 -12.21 12.22
C VAL A 102 13.06 -13.65 12.69
N VAL A 103 12.02 -14.31 12.23
CA VAL A 103 11.68 -15.69 12.61
C VAL A 103 11.64 -16.58 11.37
N ASP A 104 12.11 -17.82 11.51
CA ASP A 104 12.06 -18.84 10.46
C ASP A 104 10.83 -19.75 10.64
N ARG A 105 9.65 -19.12 10.54
CA ARG A 105 8.35 -19.79 10.66
C ARG A 105 7.46 -19.37 9.50
N GLY A 106 6.57 -20.27 9.05
CA GLY A 106 5.57 -20.00 8.03
C GLY A 106 4.42 -19.12 8.58
N ILE A 107 3.70 -18.48 7.67
CA ILE A 107 2.48 -17.73 7.98
C ILE A 107 1.30 -18.70 7.82
N ARG A 108 0.42 -18.80 8.83
CA ARG A 108 -0.83 -19.57 8.70
C ARG A 108 -1.73 -18.88 7.68
N ASN A 109 -2.26 -19.67 6.75
CA ASN A 109 -3.09 -19.11 5.69
C ASN A 109 -4.48 -18.73 6.23
N TRP A 110 -4.71 -17.45 6.51
CA TRP A 110 -5.97 -16.94 7.07
C TRP A 110 -7.18 -17.10 6.15
N TYR A 111 -6.99 -17.42 4.88
CA TYR A 111 -8.10 -17.71 3.97
C TYR A 111 -8.70 -19.11 4.20
N ALA A 112 -7.88 -20.04 4.69
CA ALA A 112 -8.25 -21.42 4.99
C ALA A 112 -8.33 -21.72 6.49
N ASP A 113 -7.64 -20.92 7.32
CA ASP A 113 -7.58 -21.12 8.76
C ASP A 113 -8.70 -20.35 9.47
N GLU A 114 -9.72 -21.08 9.92
CA GLU A 114 -10.93 -20.48 10.51
C GLU A 114 -10.66 -19.72 11.81
N ASP A 115 -9.67 -20.13 12.62
CA ASP A 115 -9.34 -19.45 13.87
C ASP A 115 -8.67 -18.11 13.59
N ILE A 116 -7.77 -18.06 12.60
CA ILE A 116 -7.16 -16.81 12.16
C ILE A 116 -8.21 -15.88 11.54
N ALA A 117 -9.07 -16.39 10.67
CA ALA A 117 -10.14 -15.58 10.05
C ALA A 117 -11.08 -14.98 11.12
N ARG A 118 -11.47 -15.76 12.14
CA ARG A 118 -12.28 -15.25 13.25
C ARG A 118 -11.55 -14.21 14.10
N ALA A 119 -10.26 -14.39 14.33
CA ALA A 119 -9.45 -13.40 15.03
C ALA A 119 -9.39 -12.09 14.26
N GLN A 120 -9.20 -12.13 12.93
CA GLN A 120 -9.22 -10.94 12.05
C GLN A 120 -10.58 -10.24 12.06
N VAL A 121 -11.70 -10.99 12.01
CA VAL A 121 -13.06 -10.45 12.14
C VAL A 121 -13.25 -9.71 13.47
N THR A 122 -12.67 -10.25 14.55
CA THR A 122 -12.72 -9.61 15.87
C THR A 122 -11.99 -8.26 15.84
N LEU A 123 -10.75 -8.22 15.33
CA LEU A 123 -9.99 -6.98 15.24
C LEU A 123 -10.69 -5.95 14.36
N ALA A 124 -11.17 -6.35 13.18
CA ALA A 124 -11.88 -5.47 12.25
C ALA A 124 -13.10 -4.80 12.91
N ARG A 125 -13.88 -5.60 13.65
CA ARG A 125 -15.08 -5.10 14.37
C ARG A 125 -14.73 -4.15 15.51
N GLU A 126 -13.70 -4.44 16.30
CA GLU A 126 -13.30 -3.58 17.41
C GLU A 126 -12.68 -2.25 16.91
N CYS A 127 -11.87 -2.29 15.84
CA CYS A 127 -11.37 -1.08 15.20
C CYS A 127 -12.52 -0.24 14.63
N ALA A 128 -13.48 -0.87 13.95
CA ALA A 128 -14.67 -0.18 13.43
C ALA A 128 -15.47 0.47 14.56
N ARG A 129 -15.69 -0.23 15.69
CA ARG A 129 -16.34 0.37 16.87
C ARG A 129 -15.60 1.56 17.43
N ALA A 130 -14.27 1.51 17.43
CA ALA A 130 -13.46 2.58 17.95
C ALA A 130 -13.62 3.89 17.20
N LEU A 131 -13.92 3.84 15.89
CA LEU A 131 -14.06 5.00 15.02
C LEU A 131 -15.46 5.16 14.39
N ALA A 132 -16.46 4.39 14.82
CA ALA A 132 -17.82 4.46 14.25
C ALA A 132 -18.36 5.90 14.28
N GLY A 133 -18.74 6.43 13.11
CA GLY A 133 -19.23 7.80 12.96
C GLY A 133 -18.21 8.90 13.20
N HIS A 134 -16.92 8.60 13.32
CA HIS A 134 -15.88 9.61 13.55
C HIS A 134 -15.70 10.48 12.29
N PRO A 135 -15.75 11.82 12.39
CA PRO A 135 -15.76 12.71 11.22
C PRO A 135 -14.47 12.67 10.38
N ALA A 136 -13.35 12.27 10.97
CA ALA A 136 -12.11 12.11 10.23
C ALA A 136 -11.98 10.74 9.52
N LEU A 137 -12.81 9.76 9.85
CA LEU A 137 -12.74 8.45 9.16
C LEU A 137 -13.30 8.59 7.75
N TRP A 138 -12.43 8.45 6.73
CA TRP A 138 -12.87 8.33 5.36
C TRP A 138 -13.31 6.90 5.05
N GLY A 139 -12.58 5.93 5.50
CA GLY A 139 -12.88 4.52 5.28
C GLY A 139 -11.77 3.61 5.81
N TRP A 140 -11.96 2.30 5.60
CA TRP A 140 -11.04 1.26 6.03
C TRP A 140 -10.35 0.61 4.83
N ASP A 141 -9.06 0.39 4.97
CA ASP A 141 -8.31 -0.46 4.08
C ASP A 141 -8.16 -1.86 4.71
N LEU A 142 -8.69 -2.88 4.04
CA LEU A 142 -8.81 -4.24 4.56
C LEU A 142 -7.49 -5.02 4.61
N GLY A 143 -6.40 -4.42 4.16
CA GLY A 143 -5.07 -5.02 4.23
C GLY A 143 -4.07 -4.38 3.28
N ASN A 144 -2.79 -4.55 3.59
CA ASN A 144 -1.69 -4.05 2.79
C ASN A 144 -0.99 -5.18 2.06
N GLU A 145 -1.17 -5.27 0.74
CA GLU A 145 -0.45 -6.23 -0.11
C GLU A 145 -0.48 -7.66 0.46
N ASN A 146 -1.65 -8.09 0.88
CA ASN A 146 -1.86 -9.34 1.59
C ASN A 146 -1.30 -10.57 0.87
N SER A 147 -1.27 -10.55 -0.45
CA SER A 147 -0.72 -11.63 -1.28
C SER A 147 0.79 -11.83 -1.13
N ASN A 148 1.50 -10.86 -0.54
CA ASN A 148 2.89 -11.00 -0.13
C ASN A 148 3.07 -11.80 1.18
N CYS A 149 1.99 -11.98 1.92
CA CYS A 149 1.97 -12.80 3.15
C CYS A 149 1.46 -14.21 2.86
N CYS A 150 0.26 -14.33 2.30
CA CYS A 150 -0.32 -15.60 1.85
C CYS A 150 -1.36 -15.37 0.75
N VAL A 151 -1.63 -16.43 -0.01
CA VAL A 151 -2.56 -16.44 -1.14
C VAL A 151 -3.65 -17.48 -0.86
N PRO A 152 -4.95 -17.18 -1.10
CA PRO A 152 -5.99 -18.18 -0.99
C PRO A 152 -5.83 -19.27 -2.05
N ALA A 153 -6.21 -20.51 -1.74
CA ALA A 153 -6.12 -21.61 -2.69
C ALA A 153 -7.08 -21.42 -3.87
N THR A 154 -8.23 -20.81 -3.59
CA THR A 154 -9.26 -20.51 -4.60
C THR A 154 -9.77 -19.08 -4.48
N ARG A 155 -10.38 -18.53 -5.56
CA ARG A 155 -11.04 -17.22 -5.53
C ARG A 155 -12.18 -17.20 -4.50
N ASP A 156 -12.92 -18.31 -4.35
CA ASP A 156 -14.00 -18.40 -3.38
C ASP A 156 -13.52 -18.29 -1.94
N GLU A 157 -12.34 -18.80 -1.61
CA GLU A 157 -11.72 -18.58 -0.28
C GLU A 157 -11.40 -17.11 -0.07
N GLY A 158 -10.78 -16.48 -1.06
CA GLY A 158 -10.51 -15.04 -1.03
C GLY A 158 -11.77 -14.19 -0.86
N LEU A 159 -12.80 -14.49 -1.63
CA LEU A 159 -14.08 -13.79 -1.57
C LEU A 159 -14.78 -13.98 -0.22
N ARG A 160 -14.81 -15.19 0.34
CA ARG A 160 -15.36 -15.42 1.68
C ARG A 160 -14.66 -14.61 2.76
N TRP A 161 -13.34 -14.50 2.67
CA TRP A 161 -12.57 -13.68 3.61
C TRP A 161 -12.90 -12.19 3.46
N LEU A 162 -12.93 -11.68 2.23
CA LEU A 162 -13.30 -10.29 1.93
C LEU A 162 -14.70 -9.97 2.46
N ASP A 163 -15.67 -10.80 2.18
CA ASP A 163 -17.07 -10.63 2.63
C ASP A 163 -17.12 -10.59 4.18
N ARG A 164 -16.47 -11.54 4.86
CA ARG A 164 -16.46 -11.61 6.35
C ARG A 164 -15.85 -10.36 7.00
N VAL A 165 -14.74 -9.87 6.48
CA VAL A 165 -14.09 -8.69 7.05
C VAL A 165 -14.90 -7.43 6.75
N ALA A 166 -15.40 -7.29 5.53
CA ALA A 166 -16.27 -6.18 5.14
C ALA A 166 -17.57 -6.14 5.98
N ASP A 167 -18.22 -7.29 6.15
CA ASP A 167 -19.44 -7.40 6.97
C ASP A 167 -19.19 -7.08 8.44
N ALA A 168 -18.03 -7.48 8.97
CA ALA A 168 -17.65 -7.14 10.34
C ALA A 168 -17.59 -5.62 10.57
N ILE A 169 -17.04 -4.89 9.61
CA ILE A 169 -16.96 -3.42 9.65
C ILE A 169 -18.34 -2.81 9.42
N ARG A 170 -19.02 -3.18 8.34
CA ARG A 170 -20.32 -2.62 7.95
C ARG A 170 -21.42 -2.88 8.98
N SER A 171 -21.32 -3.97 9.75
CA SER A 171 -22.27 -4.25 10.85
C SER A 171 -22.18 -3.21 11.99
N VAL A 172 -21.07 -2.46 12.05
CA VAL A 172 -20.82 -1.42 13.05
C VAL A 172 -20.99 -0.03 12.47
N ASP A 173 -20.43 0.19 11.28
CA ASP A 173 -20.48 1.45 10.54
C ASP A 173 -20.76 1.18 9.06
N GLY A 174 -22.04 1.20 8.70
CA GLY A 174 -22.48 0.94 7.33
C GLY A 174 -22.22 2.08 6.35
N GLY A 175 -21.80 3.26 6.84
CA GLY A 175 -21.58 4.45 6.01
C GLY A 175 -20.11 4.68 5.60
N CYS A 176 -19.16 3.95 6.19
CA CYS A 176 -17.75 4.11 5.87
C CYS A 176 -17.37 3.48 4.52
N HIS A 177 -16.39 4.06 3.84
CA HIS A 177 -15.83 3.46 2.63
C HIS A 177 -14.94 2.27 2.97
N LEU A 178 -14.89 1.30 2.07
CA LEU A 178 -13.98 0.16 2.12
C LEU A 178 -13.09 0.13 0.89
N THR A 179 -11.84 -0.24 1.10
CA THR A 179 -10.87 -0.56 0.05
C THR A 179 -9.96 -1.70 0.52
N ILE A 180 -9.12 -2.23 -0.37
CA ILE A 180 -8.06 -3.18 -0.02
C ILE A 180 -6.81 -2.89 -0.84
N GLY A 181 -5.66 -2.74 -0.18
CA GLY A 181 -4.38 -2.45 -0.78
C GLY A 181 -3.87 -3.59 -1.65
N ILE A 182 -4.28 -3.61 -2.93
CA ILE A 182 -3.71 -4.50 -3.95
C ILE A 182 -2.53 -3.82 -4.65
N HIS A 183 -1.63 -4.61 -5.20
CA HIS A 183 -0.39 -4.10 -5.78
C HIS A 183 -0.08 -4.72 -7.14
N LEU A 184 1.02 -4.27 -7.76
CA LEU A 184 1.42 -4.66 -9.10
C LEU A 184 1.39 -6.17 -9.34
N GLU A 185 1.86 -6.97 -8.39
CA GLU A 185 1.97 -8.41 -8.58
C GLU A 185 0.63 -9.14 -8.58
N ASP A 186 -0.43 -8.54 -8.01
CA ASP A 186 -1.81 -9.03 -8.15
C ASP A 186 -2.35 -8.85 -9.57
N LEU A 187 -1.67 -8.05 -10.40
CA LEU A 187 -1.91 -7.93 -11.84
C LEU A 187 -0.94 -8.77 -12.68
N GLU A 188 0.27 -9.04 -12.17
CA GLU A 188 1.27 -9.86 -12.88
C GLU A 188 1.03 -11.36 -12.73
N GLU A 189 0.37 -11.77 -11.65
CA GLU A 189 0.13 -13.16 -11.27
C GLU A 189 -1.34 -13.36 -10.87
N ASP A 190 -1.88 -14.56 -11.06
CA ASP A 190 -3.19 -14.90 -10.49
C ASP A 190 -3.05 -15.26 -9.01
N ARG A 191 -3.09 -14.24 -8.15
CA ARG A 191 -3.06 -14.39 -6.69
C ARG A 191 -4.45 -14.51 -6.05
N ARG A 192 -5.46 -14.83 -6.84
CA ARG A 192 -6.85 -15.12 -6.47
C ARG A 192 -7.66 -13.93 -5.95
N ILE A 193 -7.02 -12.89 -5.45
CA ILE A 193 -7.66 -11.61 -5.12
C ILE A 193 -7.01 -10.55 -6.00
N GLY A 194 -7.73 -10.16 -7.04
CA GLY A 194 -7.36 -9.07 -7.92
C GLY A 194 -8.41 -7.96 -7.87
N PRO A 195 -8.39 -7.01 -8.82
CA PRO A 195 -9.33 -5.89 -8.83
C PRO A 195 -10.81 -6.31 -8.90
N ALA A 196 -11.13 -7.42 -9.58
CA ALA A 196 -12.52 -7.91 -9.69
C ALA A 196 -13.05 -8.39 -8.33
N GLU A 197 -12.26 -9.17 -7.61
CA GLU A 197 -12.62 -9.67 -6.28
C GLU A 197 -12.66 -8.52 -5.26
N ALA A 198 -11.64 -7.66 -5.27
CA ALA A 198 -11.61 -6.45 -4.43
C ALA A 198 -12.84 -5.56 -4.68
N GLY A 199 -13.24 -5.41 -5.93
CA GLY A 199 -14.41 -4.60 -6.33
C GLY A 199 -15.74 -5.08 -5.77
N ARG A 200 -15.86 -6.34 -5.32
CA ARG A 200 -17.11 -6.82 -4.70
C ARG A 200 -17.41 -6.16 -3.37
N VAL A 201 -16.40 -5.90 -2.57
CA VAL A 201 -16.55 -5.36 -1.22
C VAL A 201 -16.14 -3.90 -1.09
N SER A 202 -15.23 -3.45 -1.94
CA SER A 202 -14.70 -2.08 -1.90
C SER A 202 -15.67 -1.08 -2.52
N ASP A 203 -15.74 0.11 -1.95
CA ASP A 203 -16.46 1.25 -2.54
C ASP A 203 -15.58 1.98 -3.56
N VAL A 204 -14.27 1.98 -3.30
CA VAL A 204 -13.21 2.48 -4.18
C VAL A 204 -12.09 1.45 -4.22
N LEU A 205 -11.57 1.15 -5.41
CA LEU A 205 -10.42 0.26 -5.57
C LEU A 205 -9.14 0.97 -5.15
N SER A 206 -8.20 0.21 -4.62
CA SER A 206 -6.84 0.66 -4.34
C SER A 206 -5.86 0.04 -5.33
N MET A 207 -4.73 0.71 -5.58
CA MET A 207 -3.60 0.14 -6.32
C MET A 207 -2.29 0.74 -5.80
N HIS A 208 -1.27 -0.12 -5.67
CA HIS A 208 0.11 0.29 -5.41
C HIS A 208 0.96 0.04 -6.64
N GLY A 209 1.84 0.97 -6.97
CA GLY A 209 2.69 0.81 -8.13
C GLY A 209 3.97 1.63 -8.10
N TYR A 210 5.08 0.93 -8.28
CA TYR A 210 6.42 1.50 -8.27
C TYR A 210 7.17 1.05 -9.53
N PRO A 211 7.47 1.98 -10.47
CA PRO A 211 8.20 1.62 -11.69
C PRO A 211 9.55 0.96 -11.41
N ILE A 212 10.18 1.32 -10.30
CA ILE A 212 11.49 0.80 -9.89
C ILE A 212 11.49 -0.73 -9.68
N TYR A 213 10.36 -1.33 -9.31
CA TYR A 213 10.23 -2.78 -9.12
C TYR A 213 9.73 -3.52 -10.36
N ALA A 214 9.27 -2.80 -11.39
CA ALA A 214 8.75 -3.40 -12.61
C ALA A 214 9.82 -3.50 -13.69
N SER A 215 10.34 -4.69 -13.95
CA SER A 215 11.36 -4.93 -14.98
C SER A 215 10.91 -4.60 -16.41
N TRP A 216 9.64 -4.33 -16.63
CA TRP A 216 9.03 -4.00 -17.91
C TRP A 216 8.59 -2.53 -18.03
N SER A 217 8.77 -1.74 -16.98
CA SER A 217 8.61 -0.30 -17.03
C SER A 217 9.67 0.34 -17.93
N ALA A 218 9.49 1.60 -18.32
CA ALA A 218 10.48 2.35 -19.08
C ALA A 218 11.64 2.90 -18.21
N GLY A 219 11.67 2.52 -16.95
CA GLY A 219 12.68 2.93 -15.98
C GLY A 219 12.07 3.45 -14.67
N PRO A 220 12.90 3.82 -13.69
CA PRO A 220 12.44 4.21 -12.35
C PRO A 220 11.60 5.50 -12.32
N MET A 221 11.67 6.32 -13.36
CA MET A 221 10.91 7.57 -13.52
C MET A 221 9.74 7.44 -14.51
N ASP A 222 9.26 6.24 -14.76
CA ASP A 222 8.18 6.01 -15.73
C ASP A 222 6.82 6.48 -15.18
N GLU A 223 6.50 7.72 -15.42
CA GLU A 223 5.27 8.39 -14.98
C GLU A 223 3.99 7.81 -15.59
N ALA A 224 4.09 7.24 -16.79
CA ALA A 224 2.95 6.61 -17.45
C ALA A 224 2.55 5.28 -16.81
N PHE A 225 3.46 4.66 -16.05
CA PHE A 225 3.28 3.38 -15.40
C PHE A 225 2.11 3.39 -14.41
N VAL A 226 2.10 4.34 -13.46
CA VAL A 226 1.04 4.41 -12.43
C VAL A 226 -0.32 4.78 -13.04
N ALA A 227 -0.33 5.65 -14.05
CA ALA A 227 -1.54 6.00 -14.80
C ALA A 227 -2.12 4.78 -15.55
N PHE A 228 -1.27 3.92 -16.10
CA PHE A 228 -1.68 2.66 -16.70
C PHE A 228 -2.23 1.69 -15.66
N LEU A 229 -1.56 1.52 -14.51
CA LEU A 229 -2.04 0.66 -13.44
C LEU A 229 -3.41 1.09 -12.90
N ALA A 230 -3.63 2.38 -12.71
CA ALA A 230 -4.94 2.89 -12.31
C ALA A 230 -6.05 2.57 -13.35
N ALA A 231 -5.74 2.75 -14.63
CA ALA A 231 -6.70 2.47 -15.70
C ALA A 231 -7.06 0.98 -15.80
N ILE A 232 -6.07 0.08 -15.70
CA ILE A 232 -6.33 -1.37 -15.78
C ILE A 232 -7.03 -1.89 -14.52
N THR A 233 -6.68 -1.37 -13.35
CA THR A 233 -7.36 -1.71 -12.09
C THR A 233 -8.84 -1.35 -12.15
N ARG A 234 -9.16 -0.13 -12.63
CA ARG A 234 -10.55 0.28 -12.84
C ARG A 234 -11.27 -0.61 -13.85
N TRP A 235 -10.62 -0.92 -14.97
CA TRP A 235 -11.21 -1.75 -16.02
C TRP A 235 -11.50 -3.17 -15.54
N LEU A 236 -10.58 -3.80 -14.78
CA LEU A 236 -10.77 -5.13 -14.23
C LEU A 236 -11.82 -5.16 -13.10
N GLY A 237 -11.81 -4.17 -12.22
CA GLY A 237 -12.64 -4.18 -11.01
C GLY A 237 -13.94 -3.38 -11.11
N GLY A 238 -14.14 -2.62 -12.18
CA GLY A 238 -15.39 -1.92 -12.47
C GLY A 238 -15.75 -0.76 -11.54
N LYS A 239 -14.78 -0.25 -10.77
CA LYS A 239 -14.99 0.87 -9.84
C LYS A 239 -13.87 1.89 -9.95
N ASP A 240 -14.11 3.07 -9.40
CA ASP A 240 -13.11 4.14 -9.28
C ASP A 240 -11.87 3.67 -8.50
N VAL A 241 -10.73 4.31 -8.77
CA VAL A 241 -9.46 3.95 -8.15
C VAL A 241 -8.90 5.12 -7.34
N LEU A 242 -8.60 4.86 -6.08
CA LEU A 242 -7.69 5.66 -5.26
C LEU A 242 -6.31 5.00 -5.34
N PHE A 243 -5.32 5.70 -5.90
CA PHE A 243 -3.97 5.14 -6.00
C PHE A 243 -3.25 5.29 -4.67
N THR A 244 -3.22 4.25 -3.86
CA THR A 244 -2.88 4.35 -2.44
C THR A 244 -1.40 4.28 -2.12
N GLU A 245 -0.55 3.89 -3.09
CA GLU A 245 0.90 4.01 -2.94
C GLU A 245 1.60 4.23 -4.27
N LEU A 246 2.38 5.31 -4.34
CA LEU A 246 3.42 5.55 -5.32
C LEU A 246 4.57 6.31 -4.68
N GLY A 247 5.77 6.19 -5.22
CA GLY A 247 6.93 6.87 -4.66
C GLY A 247 8.21 6.50 -5.38
N ALA A 248 9.29 7.11 -4.96
CA ALA A 248 10.63 6.77 -5.40
C ALA A 248 11.62 7.01 -4.26
N PRO A 249 12.55 6.09 -4.02
CA PRO A 249 13.60 6.30 -3.02
C PRO A 249 14.61 7.30 -3.55
N THR A 250 15.07 8.20 -2.69
CA THR A 250 16.00 9.27 -3.07
C THR A 250 17.37 9.09 -2.46
N GLN A 251 18.40 9.60 -3.14
CA GLN A 251 19.72 9.73 -2.56
C GLN A 251 19.73 10.88 -1.55
N ASP A 252 19.97 10.54 -0.30
CA ASP A 252 20.16 11.52 0.77
C ASP A 252 21.67 11.74 1.03
N GLY A 253 22.42 11.97 -0.05
CA GLY A 253 23.87 12.19 0.05
C GLY A 253 24.68 10.96 0.45
N ASP A 254 24.07 9.77 0.52
CA ASP A 254 24.75 8.51 0.79
C ASP A 254 25.00 7.71 -0.51
N PRO A 255 26.19 7.89 -1.16
CA PRO A 255 26.54 7.16 -2.38
C PRO A 255 26.71 5.64 -2.14
N ASP A 256 26.76 5.19 -0.88
CA ASP A 256 26.87 3.79 -0.54
C ASP A 256 25.50 3.09 -0.48
N ALA A 257 24.43 3.82 -0.21
CA ALA A 257 23.08 3.25 -0.16
C ALA A 257 22.68 2.59 -1.48
N GLU A 258 22.99 3.19 -2.61
CA GLU A 258 22.72 2.63 -3.95
C GLU A 258 23.50 1.35 -4.21
N ARG A 259 24.79 1.33 -3.83
CA ARG A 259 25.65 0.13 -3.95
C ARG A 259 25.21 -1.02 -3.06
N GLN A 260 24.70 -0.71 -1.87
CA GLN A 260 24.26 -1.72 -0.91
C GLN A 260 22.88 -2.28 -1.23
N SER A 261 21.98 -1.47 -1.79
CA SER A 261 20.60 -1.89 -2.09
C SER A 261 20.46 -2.62 -3.42
N GLY A 262 21.36 -2.39 -4.38
CA GLY A 262 21.16 -2.80 -5.76
C GLY A 262 19.97 -2.13 -6.46
N ALA A 263 19.27 -1.22 -5.77
CA ALA A 263 18.16 -0.43 -6.29
C ALA A 263 18.66 0.97 -6.65
N MET A 264 18.19 1.50 -7.78
CA MET A 264 18.52 2.86 -8.18
C MET A 264 17.82 3.86 -7.25
N LEU A 265 18.60 4.77 -6.66
CA LEU A 265 18.08 5.90 -5.91
C LEU A 265 18.06 7.13 -6.82
N LEU A 266 16.96 7.87 -6.82
CA LEU A 266 16.83 9.08 -7.64
C LEU A 266 17.44 10.28 -6.93
N GLY A 267 17.94 11.25 -7.70
CA GLY A 267 18.10 12.60 -7.18
C GLY A 267 16.76 13.16 -6.68
N GLU A 268 16.77 13.99 -5.65
CA GLU A 268 15.53 14.55 -5.08
C GLU A 268 14.71 15.37 -6.10
N ASP A 269 15.37 16.10 -7.01
CA ASP A 269 14.72 16.86 -8.07
C ASP A 269 14.13 15.93 -9.15
N ASP A 270 14.78 14.82 -9.46
CA ASP A 270 14.25 13.79 -10.36
C ASP A 270 13.01 13.12 -9.73
N ALA A 271 13.08 12.79 -8.45
CA ALA A 271 11.94 12.25 -7.70
C ALA A 271 10.75 13.23 -7.68
N ARG A 272 11.00 14.54 -7.48
CA ARG A 272 9.97 15.58 -7.62
C ARG A 272 9.36 15.58 -9.02
N SER A 273 10.20 15.55 -10.05
CA SER A 273 9.76 15.57 -11.45
C SER A 273 8.89 14.36 -11.76
N TYR A 274 9.33 13.18 -11.32
CA TYR A 274 8.55 11.92 -11.43
C TYR A 274 7.21 12.03 -10.71
N LEU A 275 7.18 12.43 -9.43
CA LEU A 275 5.95 12.54 -8.66
C LEU A 275 4.95 13.52 -9.29
N SER A 276 5.42 14.70 -9.72
CA SER A 276 4.56 15.68 -10.40
C SER A 276 3.96 15.14 -11.69
N ALA A 277 4.73 14.40 -12.49
CA ALA A 277 4.25 13.80 -13.73
C ALA A 277 3.30 12.61 -13.47
N ALA A 278 3.64 11.75 -12.54
CA ALA A 278 2.82 10.60 -12.12
C ALA A 278 1.44 11.03 -11.60
N MET A 279 1.39 12.04 -10.73
CA MET A 279 0.13 12.59 -10.22
C MET A 279 -0.72 13.24 -11.32
N ARG A 280 -0.10 13.95 -12.28
CA ARG A 280 -0.83 14.45 -13.45
C ARG A 280 -1.41 13.31 -14.29
N GLY A 281 -0.64 12.25 -14.50
CA GLY A 281 -1.10 11.06 -15.23
C GLY A 281 -2.27 10.37 -14.55
N LEU A 282 -2.21 10.21 -13.22
CA LEU A 282 -3.31 9.66 -12.42
C LEU A 282 -4.57 10.53 -12.52
N GLN A 283 -4.43 11.85 -12.40
CA GLN A 283 -5.55 12.77 -12.58
C GLN A 283 -6.19 12.62 -13.96
N GLN A 284 -5.38 12.58 -15.02
CA GLN A 284 -5.86 12.45 -16.41
C GLN A 284 -6.58 11.11 -16.66
N THR A 285 -6.24 10.05 -15.93
CA THR A 285 -6.96 8.77 -16.00
C THR A 285 -8.21 8.71 -15.14
N GLY A 286 -8.55 9.79 -14.44
CA GLY A 286 -9.73 9.88 -13.59
C GLY A 286 -9.60 9.15 -12.26
N ALA A 287 -8.38 8.94 -11.75
CA ALA A 287 -8.18 8.47 -10.39
C ALA A 287 -8.84 9.43 -9.37
N THR A 288 -9.45 8.90 -8.32
CA THR A 288 -10.11 9.71 -7.28
C THR A 288 -9.12 10.48 -6.43
N GLY A 289 -7.89 10.01 -6.36
CA GLY A 289 -6.78 10.60 -5.62
C GLY A 289 -5.54 9.74 -5.70
N ALA A 290 -4.47 10.22 -5.07
CA ALA A 290 -3.21 9.51 -4.96
C ALA A 290 -2.53 9.79 -3.62
N LEU A 291 -1.93 8.76 -3.02
CA LEU A 291 -1.14 8.86 -1.81
C LEU A 291 0.30 8.45 -2.11
N THR A 292 1.24 9.15 -1.51
CA THR A 292 2.67 8.85 -1.68
C THR A 292 3.18 7.96 -0.56
N TRP A 293 4.00 7.00 -0.90
CA TRP A 293 4.86 6.27 0.01
C TRP A 293 6.22 6.96 0.03
N CYS A 294 6.65 7.58 1.14
CA CYS A 294 5.92 7.71 2.40
C CYS A 294 6.11 9.12 2.98
N PHE A 295 5.64 9.35 4.21
CA PHE A 295 5.71 10.66 4.85
C PHE A 295 7.16 11.12 5.06
N ALA A 296 7.98 10.32 5.76
CA ALA A 296 9.34 10.70 6.10
C ALA A 296 10.34 9.53 5.99
N ASP A 297 11.59 9.86 5.74
CA ASP A 297 12.68 8.90 5.76
C ASP A 297 12.81 8.27 7.14
N TYR A 298 13.26 7.02 7.16
CA TYR A 298 13.55 6.34 8.41
C TYR A 298 14.81 6.89 9.08
N ALA A 299 14.69 7.19 10.37
CA ALA A 299 15.83 7.66 11.18
C ALA A 299 16.96 6.63 11.18
N SER A 300 18.21 7.10 11.10
CA SER A 300 19.42 6.24 11.06
C SER A 300 19.56 5.31 12.27
N THR A 301 18.91 5.66 13.39
CA THR A 301 18.93 4.83 14.61
C THR A 301 18.26 3.47 14.44
N ILE A 302 17.44 3.28 13.39
CA ILE A 302 16.75 2.00 13.11
C ILE A 302 17.22 1.33 11.81
N TRP A 303 18.24 1.86 11.13
CA TRP A 303 18.71 1.29 9.86
C TRP A 303 19.29 -0.12 9.97
N ASN A 304 19.78 -0.48 11.15
CA ASN A 304 20.29 -1.83 11.42
C ASN A 304 19.21 -2.80 11.91
N GLU A 305 17.96 -2.35 11.96
CA GLU A 305 16.83 -3.18 12.34
C GLU A 305 16.11 -3.73 11.11
N PRO A 306 15.57 -4.98 11.17
CA PRO A 306 14.75 -5.50 10.08
C PRO A 306 13.50 -4.64 9.86
N PRO A 307 13.10 -4.41 8.60
CA PRO A 307 13.67 -4.87 7.34
C PRO A 307 14.79 -3.98 6.79
N LEU A 308 15.03 -2.81 7.37
CA LEU A 308 15.89 -1.74 6.83
C LEU A 308 17.39 -2.15 6.75
N ASP A 309 17.79 -3.16 7.54
CA ASP A 309 19.14 -3.73 7.50
C ASP A 309 19.49 -4.37 6.14
N GLN A 310 18.47 -4.89 5.41
CA GLN A 310 18.63 -5.54 4.11
C GLN A 310 17.91 -4.80 2.96
N ALA A 311 17.12 -3.78 3.26
CA ALA A 311 16.42 -2.96 2.29
C ALA A 311 16.80 -1.47 2.43
N PRO A 312 18.08 -1.09 2.16
CA PRO A 312 18.54 0.28 2.38
C PRO A 312 17.76 1.33 1.58
N HIS A 313 17.26 1.00 0.39
CA HIS A 313 16.43 1.92 -0.42
C HIS A 313 15.12 2.29 0.28
N GLU A 314 14.55 1.39 1.09
CA GLU A 314 13.32 1.67 1.85
C GLU A 314 13.51 2.79 2.88
N ARG A 315 14.75 3.08 3.28
CA ARG A 315 15.07 4.15 4.23
C ARG A 315 14.74 5.55 3.72
N HIS A 316 14.61 5.72 2.39
CA HIS A 316 14.68 7.00 1.68
C HIS A 316 13.46 7.37 0.82
N PHE A 317 12.32 6.73 1.03
CA PHE A 317 11.06 7.04 0.31
C PHE A 317 10.33 8.30 0.82
N GLY A 318 10.77 8.89 1.92
CA GLY A 318 10.10 10.00 2.58
C GLY A 318 9.99 11.26 1.70
N LEU A 319 8.89 11.98 1.85
CA LEU A 319 8.76 13.36 1.36
C LEU A 319 9.48 14.37 2.28
N TRP A 320 9.73 13.98 3.52
CA TRP A 320 10.59 14.69 4.46
C TRP A 320 11.80 13.83 4.81
N ARG A 321 12.93 14.47 5.02
CA ARG A 321 14.11 13.80 5.56
C ARG A 321 13.90 13.44 7.03
N ALA A 322 14.71 12.56 7.56
CA ALA A 322 14.63 12.11 8.96
C ALA A 322 14.77 13.25 9.98
N ASP A 323 15.44 14.36 9.62
CA ASP A 323 15.53 15.57 10.45
C ASP A 323 14.28 16.45 10.39
N GLY A 324 13.31 16.09 9.58
CA GLY A 324 12.04 16.79 9.38
C GLY A 324 12.10 17.94 8.38
N SER A 325 13.20 18.13 7.65
CA SER A 325 13.26 19.06 6.53
C SER A 325 12.55 18.50 5.30
N PRO A 326 11.81 19.31 4.52
CA PRO A 326 11.09 18.82 3.35
C PRO A 326 12.06 18.51 2.20
N LYS A 327 11.79 17.43 1.46
CA LYS A 327 12.39 17.20 0.14
C LYS A 327 11.58 17.93 -0.94
N PRO A 328 12.16 18.19 -2.12
CA PRO A 328 11.43 18.79 -3.25
C PRO A 328 10.14 18.06 -3.63
N GLY A 329 10.06 16.75 -3.40
CA GLY A 329 8.85 15.93 -3.63
C GLY A 329 7.61 16.39 -2.84
N ALA A 330 7.77 17.00 -1.67
CA ALA A 330 6.67 17.57 -0.92
C ALA A 330 5.98 18.73 -1.68
N ALA A 331 6.73 19.50 -2.47
CA ALA A 331 6.15 20.54 -3.33
C ALA A 331 5.34 19.95 -4.49
N ALA A 332 5.74 18.80 -5.05
CA ALA A 332 4.96 18.11 -6.08
C ALA A 332 3.57 17.72 -5.58
N LEU A 333 3.45 17.29 -4.33
CA LEU A 333 2.18 16.99 -3.69
C LEU A 333 1.31 18.25 -3.58
N ALA A 334 1.89 19.37 -3.12
CA ALA A 334 1.19 20.64 -3.00
C ALA A 334 0.66 21.18 -4.35
N GLU A 335 1.43 21.05 -5.41
CA GLU A 335 1.04 21.44 -6.77
C GLU A 335 -0.11 20.59 -7.33
N SER A 336 -0.27 19.37 -6.84
CA SER A 336 -1.27 18.41 -7.30
C SER A 336 -2.57 18.47 -6.52
N SER A 337 -2.53 18.83 -5.24
CA SER A 337 -3.68 18.80 -4.32
C SER A 337 -4.82 19.77 -4.70
N ALA A 338 -4.52 20.85 -5.43
CA ALA A 338 -5.49 21.86 -5.84
C ALA A 338 -6.27 21.51 -7.12
N LYS A 339 -6.05 20.34 -7.72
CA LYS A 339 -6.60 20.01 -9.04
C LYS A 339 -7.93 19.28 -8.94
N THR A 340 -8.85 19.61 -9.84
CA THR A 340 -10.15 18.95 -9.96
C THR A 340 -9.98 17.57 -10.61
N ARG A 341 -10.75 16.59 -10.13
CA ARG A 341 -10.87 15.26 -10.76
C ARG A 341 -11.36 15.42 -12.20
N VAL A 342 -10.76 14.66 -13.11
CA VAL A 342 -11.18 14.53 -14.50
C VAL A 342 -12.02 13.26 -14.64
N GLU A 343 -13.09 13.32 -15.42
CA GLU A 343 -13.84 12.11 -15.77
C GLU A 343 -12.96 11.14 -16.57
N PRO A 344 -12.94 9.87 -16.18
CA PRO A 344 -12.09 8.88 -16.83
C PRO A 344 -12.52 8.60 -18.26
N GLU A 345 -11.57 8.64 -19.18
CA GLU A 345 -11.83 8.20 -20.56
C GLU A 345 -12.07 6.69 -20.63
N PRO A 346 -12.95 6.23 -21.53
CA PRO A 346 -13.12 4.82 -21.82
C PRO A 346 -11.79 4.19 -22.26
N VAL A 347 -11.50 3.00 -21.72
CA VAL A 347 -10.32 2.24 -22.16
C VAL A 347 -10.63 1.43 -23.42
N PRO A 348 -9.66 1.21 -24.32
CA PRO A 348 -9.90 0.53 -25.61
C PRO A 348 -9.84 -1.01 -25.48
N TRP A 349 -10.09 -1.56 -24.28
CA TRP A 349 -9.94 -2.98 -24.00
C TRP A 349 -11.31 -3.68 -23.98
N SER A 350 -11.42 -4.85 -24.62
CA SER A 350 -12.67 -5.61 -24.74
C SER A 350 -13.02 -6.36 -23.46
N GLU A 351 -14.30 -6.68 -23.30
CA GLU A 351 -14.77 -7.55 -22.19
C GLU A 351 -14.17 -8.96 -22.29
N GLU A 352 -14.06 -9.51 -23.50
CA GLU A 352 -13.42 -10.80 -23.74
C GLU A 352 -11.97 -10.82 -23.20
N LEU A 353 -11.21 -9.76 -23.44
CA LEU A 353 -9.85 -9.63 -22.89
C LEU A 353 -9.86 -9.58 -21.36
N ARG A 354 -10.85 -8.94 -20.76
CA ARG A 354 -11.02 -8.88 -19.31
C ARG A 354 -11.28 -10.25 -18.71
N ASP A 355 -12.18 -11.04 -19.31
CA ASP A 355 -12.54 -12.36 -18.83
C ASP A 355 -11.39 -13.35 -18.89
N HIS A 356 -10.45 -13.15 -19.84
CA HIS A 356 -9.26 -13.99 -20.05
C HIS A 356 -7.96 -13.36 -19.54
N PHE A 357 -8.02 -12.24 -18.81
CA PHE A 357 -6.82 -11.53 -18.37
C PHE A 357 -5.89 -12.43 -17.56
N TYR A 358 -6.43 -13.20 -16.63
CA TYR A 358 -5.67 -14.06 -15.72
C TYR A 358 -5.24 -15.41 -16.32
N ASP A 359 -5.56 -15.71 -17.59
CA ASP A 359 -4.99 -16.87 -18.30
C ASP A 359 -3.47 -16.69 -18.56
N SER A 360 -3.02 -15.46 -18.76
CA SER A 360 -1.61 -15.10 -18.94
C SER A 360 -1.35 -13.66 -18.47
N PRO A 361 -1.50 -13.38 -17.15
CA PRO A 361 -1.65 -12.03 -16.65
C PRO A 361 -0.45 -11.14 -16.96
N LYS A 362 0.77 -11.55 -16.66
CA LYS A 362 1.98 -10.76 -16.90
C LYS A 362 2.20 -10.46 -18.39
N THR A 363 2.02 -11.47 -19.24
CA THR A 363 2.18 -11.30 -20.70
C THR A 363 1.15 -10.32 -21.25
N THR A 364 -0.10 -10.46 -20.80
CA THR A 364 -1.20 -9.58 -21.19
C THR A 364 -0.97 -8.16 -20.69
N LEU A 365 -0.64 -7.98 -19.42
CA LEU A 365 -0.35 -6.69 -18.80
C LEU A 365 0.75 -5.92 -19.53
N VAL A 366 1.90 -6.58 -19.78
CA VAL A 366 3.05 -5.97 -20.46
C VAL A 366 2.72 -5.60 -21.91
N ARG A 367 1.98 -6.45 -22.62
CA ARG A 367 1.51 -6.16 -23.98
C ARG A 367 0.62 -4.93 -24.00
N MET A 368 -0.40 -4.86 -23.12
CA MET A 368 -1.33 -3.73 -23.01
C MET A 368 -0.60 -2.42 -22.68
N TYR A 369 0.39 -2.48 -21.77
CA TYR A 369 1.20 -1.32 -21.43
C TYR A 369 2.00 -0.79 -22.63
N ARG A 370 2.68 -1.68 -23.36
CA ARG A 370 3.45 -1.32 -24.55
C ARG A 370 2.58 -0.73 -25.66
N GLU A 371 1.40 -1.31 -25.89
CA GLU A 371 0.43 -0.79 -26.86
C GLU A 371 -0.01 0.62 -26.50
N ARG A 372 -0.32 0.87 -25.23
CA ARG A 372 -0.71 2.20 -24.73
C ARG A 372 0.42 3.22 -24.87
N ARG A 373 1.67 2.81 -24.72
CA ARG A 373 2.86 3.65 -24.92
C ARG A 373 3.24 3.83 -26.40
N GLY A 374 2.55 3.23 -27.35
CA GLY A 374 2.91 3.24 -28.76
C GLY A 374 4.19 2.46 -29.10
N LEU A 375 4.65 1.59 -28.20
CA LEU A 375 5.90 0.82 -28.31
C LEU A 375 5.68 -0.53 -29.01
N LYS A 376 4.89 -0.57 -30.07
CA LYS A 376 4.64 -1.81 -30.83
C LYS A 376 5.96 -2.35 -31.42
N GLY A 377 6.31 -3.59 -31.05
CA GLY A 377 7.47 -4.30 -31.61
C GLY A 377 8.83 -4.05 -30.93
N ALA A 378 8.90 -3.23 -29.89
CA ALA A 378 10.15 -3.06 -29.14
C ALA A 378 10.49 -4.28 -28.30
N LYS A 379 11.76 -4.75 -28.37
CA LYS A 379 12.26 -5.78 -27.43
C LYS A 379 12.19 -5.25 -25.99
N PRO A 380 11.95 -6.14 -24.99
CA PRO A 380 12.01 -5.71 -23.60
C PRO A 380 13.38 -5.07 -23.31
N PRO A 381 13.43 -4.02 -22.46
CA PRO A 381 14.70 -3.50 -21.98
C PRO A 381 15.51 -4.65 -21.38
N GLN A 382 16.82 -4.68 -21.64
CA GLN A 382 17.69 -5.66 -21.01
C GLN A 382 17.56 -5.57 -19.49
N ARG A 383 17.48 -6.73 -18.84
CA ARG A 383 17.32 -6.84 -17.39
C ARG A 383 18.31 -5.91 -16.68
N LEU A 384 17.81 -4.86 -16.06
CA LEU A 384 18.47 -4.32 -14.87
C LEU A 384 18.51 -5.46 -13.85
N ALA A 385 19.64 -5.62 -13.18
CA ALA A 385 19.84 -6.68 -12.21
C ALA A 385 18.61 -6.78 -11.30
N ARG A 386 18.15 -8.01 -11.03
CA ARG A 386 17.01 -8.24 -10.13
C ARG A 386 17.24 -7.44 -8.86
N PRO A 387 16.31 -6.61 -8.41
CA PRO A 387 16.36 -6.12 -7.05
C PRO A 387 16.40 -7.36 -6.14
N LEU A 388 17.36 -7.41 -5.25
CA LEU A 388 17.39 -8.37 -4.15
C LEU A 388 16.22 -8.00 -3.23
N LEU A 389 15.08 -8.66 -3.43
CA LEU A 389 13.98 -8.72 -2.48
C LEU A 389 14.05 -10.05 -1.73
#